data_f1bf691dec4d40b760723c861eac67f8
#
_entry.id   f1bf691dec4d40b760723c861eac67f8
#
_cell.length_a   1.000
_cell.length_b   1.000
_cell.length_c   1.000
_cell.angle_alpha   90.00
_cell.angle_beta   90.00
_cell.angle_gamma   90.00
#
_symmetry.space_group_name_H-M   'P 1'
#
loop_
_entity.id
_entity.type
_entity.pdbx_description
1 polymer ?
#
loop_
_entity_poly.entity_id
_entity_poly.type
_entity_poly.pdbx_seq_one_letter_code
_entity_poly.pdbx_strand_id
1 'polypeptide(L)'
;MKALILLSGGLDSAVCLWWSRRQGWDLLPLTVDYHERPASEVRAVRNLLAAANVGDLVQVPLPFLKEVADLKAEGLANSFLEGAPDAYIPARNMIFYAIAGYYAETLGAQLILGGHNGIDPETFPDSSPDFFTHVNSLYRLGLWSYPRERVSIRLPLAGKPKEEVVDMGRSLGVPFELTWSCYFDRTMHCGRCPSCLERRAAFRNLGVPDPVAYEA
;
A
#
# COMPACT_ATOMS: atom_id res chain seq x y z
N MET A 1 3.28 -21.74 -2.46
CA MET A 1 2.04 -20.98 -2.30
C MET A 1 2.18 -19.68 -3.07
N LYS A 2 1.16 -19.30 -3.82
CA LYS A 2 1.15 -18.05 -4.58
C LYS A 2 0.47 -16.95 -3.78
N ALA A 3 1.06 -15.76 -3.76
CA ALA A 3 0.56 -14.62 -3.00
C ALA A 3 0.53 -13.35 -3.86
N LEU A 4 -0.62 -12.70 -3.95
CA LEU A 4 -0.76 -11.39 -4.55
C LEU A 4 -0.36 -10.32 -3.53
N ILE A 5 0.47 -9.36 -3.93
CA ILE A 5 0.88 -8.25 -3.07
C ILE A 5 0.47 -6.90 -3.66
N LEU A 6 -0.26 -6.10 -2.88
CA LEU A 6 -0.55 -4.71 -3.21
C LEU A 6 0.71 -3.87 -2.99
N LEU A 7 1.26 -3.30 -4.07
CA LEU A 7 2.54 -2.59 -4.05
C LEU A 7 2.34 -1.15 -4.52
N SER A 8 2.48 -0.19 -3.61
CA SER A 8 2.36 1.24 -3.91
C SER A 8 3.69 1.91 -4.28
N GLY A 9 4.83 1.32 -3.91
CA GLY A 9 6.15 1.95 -3.98
C GLY A 9 6.56 2.68 -2.71
N GLY A 10 5.65 2.81 -1.74
CA GLY A 10 5.90 3.39 -0.43
C GLY A 10 6.64 2.42 0.52
N LEU A 11 7.11 2.98 1.64
CA LEU A 11 7.90 2.28 2.65
C LEU A 11 7.22 0.99 3.14
N ASP A 12 5.95 1.06 3.54
CA ASP A 12 5.22 -0.07 4.12
C ASP A 12 5.03 -1.20 3.11
N SER A 13 4.66 -0.88 1.88
CA SER A 13 4.51 -1.86 0.81
C SER A 13 5.84 -2.53 0.46
N ALA A 14 6.96 -1.79 0.54
CA ALA A 14 8.30 -2.35 0.35
C ALA A 14 8.65 -3.34 1.48
N VAL A 15 8.40 -2.99 2.74
CA VAL A 15 8.62 -3.91 3.87
C VAL A 15 7.77 -5.17 3.73
N CYS A 16 6.51 -5.02 3.33
CA CYS A 16 5.61 -6.14 3.05
C CYS A 16 6.17 -7.04 1.92
N LEU A 17 6.74 -6.46 0.85
CA LEU A 17 7.36 -7.20 -0.25
C LEU A 17 8.56 -8.03 0.24
N TRP A 18 9.48 -7.44 0.98
CA TRP A 18 10.66 -8.15 1.49
C TRP A 18 10.30 -9.23 2.51
N TRP A 19 9.32 -8.93 3.39
CA TRP A 19 8.80 -9.93 4.32
C TRP A 19 8.21 -11.12 3.57
N SER A 20 7.44 -10.89 2.52
CA SER A 20 6.78 -11.93 1.72
C SER A 20 7.78 -12.79 0.97
N ARG A 21 8.84 -12.18 0.41
CA ARG A 21 9.94 -12.91 -0.22
C ARG A 21 10.60 -13.89 0.76
N ARG A 22 10.77 -13.47 2.01
CA ARG A 22 11.38 -14.31 3.03
C ARG A 22 10.55 -15.55 3.37
N GLN A 23 9.25 -15.54 3.07
CA GLN A 23 8.38 -16.71 3.22
C GLN A 23 8.57 -17.74 2.09
N GLY A 24 9.30 -17.42 1.03
CA GLY A 24 9.50 -18.30 -0.13
C GLY A 24 8.24 -18.45 -0.98
N TRP A 25 7.33 -17.46 -0.97
CA TRP A 25 6.11 -17.49 -1.78
C TRP A 25 6.39 -17.02 -3.21
N ASP A 26 5.64 -17.58 -4.15
CA ASP A 26 5.55 -17.08 -5.52
C ASP A 26 4.71 -15.79 -5.51
N LEU A 27 5.34 -14.64 -5.79
CA LEU A 27 4.73 -13.33 -5.61
C LEU A 27 4.17 -12.79 -6.93
N LEU A 28 2.92 -12.34 -6.87
CA LEU A 28 2.23 -11.60 -7.91
C LEU A 28 2.05 -10.15 -7.45
N PRO A 29 2.93 -9.22 -7.83
CA PRO A 29 2.76 -7.82 -7.49
C PRO A 29 1.62 -7.21 -8.29
N LEU A 30 0.76 -6.45 -7.59
CA LEU A 30 -0.31 -5.65 -8.17
C LEU A 30 -0.17 -4.20 -7.70
N THR A 31 -0.19 -3.29 -8.64
CA THR A 31 -0.24 -1.86 -8.38
C THR A 31 -1.47 -1.23 -9.01
N VAL A 32 -2.07 -0.28 -8.31
CA VAL A 32 -3.22 0.49 -8.83
C VAL A 32 -2.72 1.86 -9.26
N ASP A 33 -3.09 2.25 -10.46
CA ASP A 33 -2.78 3.54 -11.04
C ASP A 33 -4.05 4.41 -11.02
N TYR A 34 -4.16 5.29 -10.02
CA TYR A 34 -5.31 6.17 -9.82
C TYR A 34 -4.99 7.60 -10.26
N HIS A 35 -5.99 8.47 -10.25
CA HIS A 35 -5.87 9.85 -10.71
C HIS A 35 -4.70 10.58 -10.03
N GLU A 36 -3.88 11.26 -10.83
CA GLU A 36 -2.71 12.06 -10.40
C GLU A 36 -1.70 11.35 -9.49
N ARG A 37 -1.67 10.02 -9.51
CA ARG A 37 -0.66 9.28 -8.76
C ARG A 37 0.75 9.74 -9.16
N PRO A 38 1.63 10.09 -8.20
CA PRO A 38 2.98 10.56 -8.51
C PRO A 38 3.77 9.58 -9.38
N ALA A 39 4.35 10.04 -10.49
CA ALA A 39 5.20 9.19 -11.34
C ALA A 39 6.41 8.64 -10.57
N SER A 40 6.84 9.33 -9.51
CA SER A 40 7.88 8.87 -8.57
C SER A 40 7.48 7.61 -7.82
N GLU A 41 6.20 7.44 -7.44
CA GLU A 41 5.71 6.18 -6.87
C GLU A 41 5.77 5.04 -7.87
N VAL A 42 5.36 5.29 -9.10
CA VAL A 42 5.41 4.28 -10.18
C VAL A 42 6.85 3.84 -10.45
N ARG A 43 7.80 4.79 -10.45
CA ARG A 43 9.24 4.47 -10.56
C ARG A 43 9.72 3.64 -9.37
N ALA A 44 9.31 3.99 -8.15
CA ALA A 44 9.66 3.25 -6.94
C ALA A 44 9.17 1.78 -7.01
N VAL A 45 7.94 1.54 -7.46
CA VAL A 45 7.43 0.16 -7.68
C VAL A 45 8.37 -0.63 -8.59
N ARG A 46 8.75 -0.09 -9.74
CA ARG A 46 9.63 -0.78 -10.71
C ARG A 46 11.02 -1.05 -10.13
N ASN A 47 11.59 -0.06 -9.43
CA ASN A 47 12.90 -0.20 -8.81
C ASN A 47 12.91 -1.25 -7.69
N LEU A 48 11.85 -1.27 -6.85
CA LEU A 48 11.69 -2.26 -5.79
C LEU A 48 11.53 -3.67 -6.35
N LEU A 49 10.75 -3.85 -7.41
CA LEU A 49 10.58 -5.16 -8.07
C LEU A 49 11.89 -5.65 -8.67
N ALA A 50 12.65 -4.77 -9.34
CA ALA A 50 13.97 -5.11 -9.86
C ALA A 50 14.94 -5.53 -8.74
N ALA A 51 15.02 -4.75 -7.64
CA ALA A 51 15.86 -5.07 -6.49
C ALA A 51 15.41 -6.35 -5.76
N ALA A 52 14.10 -6.62 -5.76
CA ALA A 52 13.53 -7.82 -5.19
C ALA A 52 13.68 -9.06 -6.10
N ASN A 53 14.07 -8.90 -7.36
CA ASN A 53 14.03 -9.94 -8.39
C ASN A 53 12.65 -10.60 -8.49
N VAL A 54 11.60 -9.76 -8.53
CA VAL A 54 10.20 -10.16 -8.70
C VAL A 54 9.69 -9.55 -10.00
N GLY A 55 9.11 -10.39 -10.87
CA GLY A 55 8.58 -10.00 -12.18
C GLY A 55 7.05 -9.86 -12.19
N ASP A 56 6.49 -9.82 -13.40
CA ASP A 56 5.05 -9.98 -13.69
C ASP A 56 4.12 -9.00 -12.95
N LEU A 57 4.46 -7.70 -12.94
CA LEU A 57 3.64 -6.65 -12.35
C LEU A 57 2.27 -6.54 -13.04
N VAL A 58 1.21 -6.75 -12.29
CA VAL A 58 -0.15 -6.39 -12.71
C VAL A 58 -0.37 -4.90 -12.41
N GLN A 59 -0.61 -4.10 -13.44
CA GLN A 59 -0.92 -2.68 -13.30
C GLN A 59 -2.40 -2.45 -13.66
N VAL A 60 -3.16 -1.87 -12.72
CA VAL A 60 -4.60 -1.66 -12.86
C VAL A 60 -4.90 -0.16 -12.92
N PRO A 61 -5.27 0.39 -14.08
CA PRO A 61 -5.63 1.80 -14.19
C PRO A 61 -7.03 2.06 -13.64
N LEU A 62 -7.16 2.98 -12.69
CA LEU A 62 -8.42 3.45 -12.12
C LEU A 62 -8.47 4.99 -12.12
N PRO A 63 -8.48 5.64 -13.28
CA PRO A 63 -8.35 7.10 -13.39
C PRO A 63 -9.53 7.87 -12.78
N PHE A 64 -10.63 7.20 -12.46
CA PHE A 64 -11.78 7.81 -11.79
C PHE A 64 -11.63 7.93 -10.27
N LEU A 65 -10.66 7.24 -9.66
CA LEU A 65 -10.39 7.35 -8.23
C LEU A 65 -9.60 8.62 -7.95
N LYS A 66 -10.23 9.56 -7.26
CA LYS A 66 -9.69 10.88 -6.94
C LYS A 66 -9.62 11.09 -5.44
N GLU A 67 -8.62 11.84 -5.02
CA GLU A 67 -8.55 12.35 -3.65
C GLU A 67 -9.66 13.39 -3.39
N VAL A 68 -10.02 13.58 -2.13
CA VAL A 68 -11.01 14.58 -1.74
C VAL A 68 -10.60 15.98 -2.16
N ALA A 69 -9.29 16.29 -2.17
CA ALA A 69 -8.77 17.57 -2.68
C ALA A 69 -9.18 17.81 -4.15
N ASP A 70 -9.01 16.80 -5.02
CA ASP A 70 -9.37 16.88 -6.43
C ASP A 70 -10.88 16.98 -6.62
N LEU A 71 -11.63 16.17 -5.86
CA LEU A 71 -13.10 16.23 -5.87
C LEU A 71 -13.64 17.61 -5.47
N LYS A 72 -13.03 18.25 -4.46
CA LYS A 72 -13.35 19.63 -4.07
C LYS A 72 -13.03 20.63 -5.19
N ALA A 73 -11.84 20.51 -5.78
CA ALA A 73 -11.40 21.41 -6.86
C ALA A 73 -12.29 21.32 -8.11
N GLU A 74 -12.85 20.15 -8.39
CA GLU A 74 -13.76 19.90 -9.50
C GLU A 74 -15.26 20.16 -9.15
N GLY A 75 -15.57 20.53 -7.91
CA GLY A 75 -16.95 20.75 -7.44
C GLY A 75 -17.78 19.46 -7.33
N LEU A 76 -17.13 18.31 -7.20
CA LEU A 76 -17.78 16.99 -7.09
C LEU A 76 -17.89 16.50 -5.63
N ALA A 77 -17.18 17.13 -4.69
CA ALA A 77 -17.31 16.82 -3.27
C ALA A 77 -18.65 17.34 -2.72
N ASN A 78 -19.38 16.48 -2.02
CA ASN A 78 -20.63 16.82 -1.34
C ASN A 78 -20.47 16.78 0.19
N SER A 79 -21.55 17.05 0.93
CA SER A 79 -21.53 17.12 2.39
C SER A 79 -21.15 15.83 3.10
N PHE A 80 -21.24 14.66 2.45
CA PHE A 80 -20.78 13.39 3.04
C PHE A 80 -19.26 13.30 3.19
N LEU A 81 -18.52 14.13 2.44
CA LEU A 81 -17.06 14.24 2.51
C LEU A 81 -16.60 15.43 3.37
N GLU A 82 -17.53 16.10 4.06
CA GLU A 82 -17.18 17.19 4.97
C GLU A 82 -16.31 16.66 6.12
N GLY A 83 -15.17 17.30 6.36
CA GLY A 83 -14.19 16.87 7.36
C GLY A 83 -13.27 15.71 6.95
N ALA A 84 -13.47 15.09 5.79
CA ALA A 84 -12.55 14.08 5.30
C ALA A 84 -11.17 14.70 4.95
N PRO A 85 -10.05 14.00 5.25
CA PRO A 85 -8.71 14.44 4.86
C PRO A 85 -8.60 14.67 3.34
N ASP A 86 -7.81 15.64 2.91
CA ASP A 86 -7.64 15.95 1.49
C ASP A 86 -7.09 14.77 0.67
N ALA A 87 -6.20 13.96 1.26
CA ALA A 87 -5.64 12.76 0.64
C ALA A 87 -6.54 11.50 0.75
N TYR A 88 -7.76 11.63 1.29
CA TYR A 88 -8.71 10.53 1.36
C TYR A 88 -9.31 10.26 -0.02
N ILE A 89 -9.27 9.02 -0.45
CA ILE A 89 -9.96 8.53 -1.64
C ILE A 89 -11.17 7.70 -1.17
N PRO A 90 -12.41 8.09 -1.48
CA PRO A 90 -13.61 7.38 -1.02
C PRO A 90 -13.60 5.89 -1.39
N ALA A 91 -13.82 5.03 -0.40
CA ALA A 91 -13.87 3.57 -0.54
C ALA A 91 -12.62 2.93 -1.19
N ARG A 92 -11.45 3.58 -1.10
CA ARG A 92 -10.22 3.14 -1.78
C ARG A 92 -9.88 1.69 -1.49
N ASN A 93 -9.78 1.31 -0.23
CA ASN A 93 -9.38 -0.06 0.11
C ASN A 93 -10.46 -1.08 -0.24
N MET A 94 -11.74 -0.72 -0.15
CA MET A 94 -12.83 -1.59 -0.61
C MET A 94 -12.66 -1.93 -2.10
N ILE A 95 -12.37 -0.95 -2.94
CA ILE A 95 -12.13 -1.12 -4.38
C ILE A 95 -10.84 -1.94 -4.62
N PHE A 96 -9.74 -1.57 -3.94
CA PHE A 96 -8.45 -2.24 -4.12
C PHE A 96 -8.52 -3.72 -3.76
N TYR A 97 -9.17 -4.07 -2.66
CA TYR A 97 -9.29 -5.46 -2.24
C TYR A 97 -10.33 -6.24 -3.08
N ALA A 98 -11.37 -5.59 -3.61
CA ALA A 98 -12.23 -6.24 -4.59
C ALA A 98 -11.46 -6.63 -5.87
N ILE A 99 -10.64 -5.72 -6.39
CA ILE A 99 -9.75 -5.98 -7.54
C ILE A 99 -8.70 -7.05 -7.19
N ALA A 100 -8.10 -6.97 -6.01
CA ALA A 100 -7.14 -7.98 -5.55
C ALA A 100 -7.78 -9.38 -5.46
N GLY A 101 -9.03 -9.47 -5.00
CA GLY A 101 -9.80 -10.71 -4.99
C GLY A 101 -10.02 -11.29 -6.40
N TYR A 102 -10.38 -10.44 -7.35
CA TYR A 102 -10.51 -10.83 -8.76
C TYR A 102 -9.21 -11.42 -9.32
N TYR A 103 -8.09 -10.70 -9.14
CA TYR A 103 -6.80 -11.19 -9.64
C TYR A 103 -6.27 -12.40 -8.86
N ALA A 104 -6.54 -12.48 -7.56
CA ALA A 104 -6.18 -13.66 -6.78
C ALA A 104 -6.88 -14.90 -7.31
N GLU A 105 -8.18 -14.82 -7.58
CA GLU A 105 -8.95 -15.93 -8.12
C GLU A 105 -8.52 -16.30 -9.55
N THR A 106 -8.35 -15.32 -10.44
CA THR A 106 -8.00 -15.56 -11.85
C THR A 106 -6.56 -16.04 -12.05
N LEU A 107 -5.63 -15.64 -11.18
CA LEU A 107 -4.21 -16.01 -11.27
C LEU A 107 -3.81 -17.11 -10.26
N GLY A 108 -4.75 -17.62 -9.47
CA GLY A 108 -4.55 -18.72 -8.53
C GLY A 108 -3.73 -18.35 -7.30
N ALA A 109 -3.83 -17.11 -6.80
CA ALA A 109 -3.21 -16.71 -5.54
C ALA A 109 -4.12 -17.04 -4.34
N GLN A 110 -3.54 -17.59 -3.29
CA GLN A 110 -4.26 -17.98 -2.07
C GLN A 110 -4.15 -16.91 -0.97
N LEU A 111 -3.19 -16.02 -1.10
CA LEU A 111 -3.01 -14.89 -0.19
C LEU A 111 -3.06 -13.56 -0.94
N ILE A 112 -3.65 -12.56 -0.28
CA ILE A 112 -3.55 -11.15 -0.67
C ILE A 112 -2.82 -10.43 0.47
N LEU A 113 -1.76 -9.72 0.15
CA LEU A 113 -0.88 -9.05 1.09
C LEU A 113 -1.05 -7.54 0.97
N GLY A 114 -1.28 -6.87 2.09
CA GLY A 114 -1.37 -5.42 2.19
C GLY A 114 -0.40 -4.87 3.24
N GLY A 115 0.13 -3.69 2.98
CA GLY A 115 1.09 -3.00 3.84
C GLY A 115 0.45 -2.04 4.85
N HIS A 116 -0.75 -2.33 5.37
CA HIS A 116 -1.40 -1.51 6.39
C HIS A 116 -0.70 -1.65 7.74
N ASN A 117 -0.39 -0.52 8.37
CA ASN A 117 0.30 -0.44 9.65
C ASN A 117 -0.66 -0.05 10.81
N GLY A 118 -0.15 0.18 12.02
CA GLY A 118 -0.95 0.46 13.21
C GLY A 118 -1.63 1.83 13.24
N ILE A 119 -1.19 2.79 12.43
CA ILE A 119 -1.72 4.18 12.41
C ILE A 119 -2.86 4.32 11.39
N ASP A 120 -2.85 3.53 10.31
CA ASP A 120 -3.83 3.62 9.23
C ASP A 120 -5.30 3.60 9.71
N PRO A 121 -5.72 2.74 10.68
CA PRO A 121 -7.10 2.69 11.15
C PRO A 121 -7.60 3.96 11.83
N GLU A 122 -6.71 4.77 12.39
CA GLU A 122 -7.07 6.03 13.05
C GLU A 122 -7.52 7.10 12.05
N THR A 123 -6.98 7.03 10.82
CA THR A 123 -7.22 8.02 9.77
C THR A 123 -8.22 7.52 8.73
N PHE A 124 -8.18 6.22 8.41
CA PHE A 124 -8.94 5.62 7.31
C PHE A 124 -9.77 4.43 7.81
N PRO A 125 -11.12 4.56 7.89
CA PRO A 125 -12.01 3.50 8.41
C PRO A 125 -11.88 2.16 7.66
N ASP A 126 -11.59 2.23 6.36
CA ASP A 126 -11.41 1.07 5.48
C ASP A 126 -10.00 0.43 5.57
N SER A 127 -9.27 0.70 6.65
CA SER A 127 -8.00 0.04 6.99
C SER A 127 -8.01 -0.63 8.38
N SER A 128 -9.17 -0.69 9.03
CA SER A 128 -9.33 -1.31 10.34
C SER A 128 -9.28 -2.86 10.28
N PRO A 129 -8.89 -3.55 11.37
CA PRO A 129 -8.95 -5.00 11.45
C PRO A 129 -10.34 -5.58 11.16
N ASP A 130 -11.38 -4.91 11.61
CA ASP A 130 -12.78 -5.31 11.37
C ASP A 130 -13.12 -5.23 9.87
N PHE A 131 -12.68 -4.17 9.19
CA PHE A 131 -12.86 -4.05 7.74
C PHE A 131 -12.28 -5.27 7.02
N PHE A 132 -11.03 -5.66 7.28
CA PHE A 132 -10.41 -6.81 6.64
C PHE A 132 -11.04 -8.16 7.02
N THR A 133 -11.57 -8.27 8.23
CA THR A 133 -12.36 -9.44 8.65
C THR A 133 -13.61 -9.59 7.79
N HIS A 134 -14.29 -8.49 7.50
CA HIS A 134 -15.48 -8.47 6.63
C HIS A 134 -15.11 -8.74 5.17
N VAL A 135 -14.03 -8.16 4.64
CA VAL A 135 -13.56 -8.45 3.28
C VAL A 135 -13.21 -9.94 3.11
N ASN A 136 -12.53 -10.55 4.08
CA ASN A 136 -12.29 -12.00 4.09
C ASN A 136 -13.60 -12.81 4.10
N SER A 137 -14.63 -12.31 4.77
CA SER A 137 -15.96 -12.94 4.75
C SER A 137 -16.64 -12.80 3.39
N LEU A 138 -16.50 -11.66 2.72
CA LEU A 138 -16.99 -11.45 1.37
C LEU A 138 -16.30 -12.38 0.36
N TYR A 139 -15.00 -12.62 0.47
CA TYR A 139 -14.31 -13.60 -0.38
C TYR A 139 -14.88 -15.00 -0.21
N ARG A 140 -15.19 -15.43 1.03
CA ARG A 140 -15.83 -16.72 1.30
C ARG A 140 -17.21 -16.85 0.67
N LEU A 141 -17.95 -15.75 0.54
CA LEU A 141 -19.31 -15.75 0.02
C LEU A 141 -19.36 -15.50 -1.48
N GLY A 142 -18.40 -14.76 -2.04
CA GLY A 142 -18.48 -14.22 -3.40
C GLY A 142 -17.51 -14.84 -4.41
N LEU A 143 -16.40 -15.46 -3.98
CA LEU A 143 -15.48 -16.08 -4.93
C LEU A 143 -15.95 -17.49 -5.31
N TRP A 144 -15.96 -17.78 -6.61
CA TRP A 144 -16.37 -19.08 -7.14
C TRP A 144 -15.45 -20.23 -6.70
N SER A 145 -14.17 -19.94 -6.54
CA SER A 145 -13.16 -20.91 -6.11
C SER A 145 -13.36 -21.39 -4.67
N TYR A 146 -14.03 -20.62 -3.83
CA TYR A 146 -14.32 -21.01 -2.46
C TYR A 146 -15.44 -22.09 -2.41
N PRO A 147 -15.36 -23.21 -1.67
CA PRO A 147 -14.39 -23.49 -0.60
C PRO A 147 -13.15 -24.30 -1.04
N ARG A 148 -12.98 -24.60 -2.33
CA ARG A 148 -11.88 -25.44 -2.85
C ARG A 148 -10.52 -24.76 -2.65
N GLU A 149 -10.45 -23.46 -2.95
CA GLU A 149 -9.27 -22.62 -2.78
C GLU A 149 -9.62 -21.43 -1.86
N ARG A 150 -8.86 -21.26 -0.79
CA ARG A 150 -9.13 -20.21 0.20
C ARG A 150 -8.27 -18.99 -0.10
N VAL A 151 -8.87 -17.97 -0.69
CA VAL A 151 -8.25 -16.65 -0.76
C VAL A 151 -8.43 -15.95 0.59
N SER A 152 -7.35 -15.40 1.14
CA SER A 152 -7.39 -14.65 2.40
C SER A 152 -6.43 -13.46 2.39
N ILE A 153 -6.79 -12.40 3.11
CA ILE A 153 -5.94 -11.23 3.33
C ILE A 153 -5.01 -11.50 4.51
N ARG A 154 -3.73 -11.11 4.36
CA ARG A 154 -2.76 -11.08 5.44
C ARG A 154 -2.07 -9.73 5.47
N LEU A 155 -1.99 -9.14 6.65
CA LEU A 155 -1.43 -7.82 6.91
C LEU A 155 -0.23 -7.96 7.85
N PRO A 156 1.00 -8.11 7.33
CA PRO A 156 2.19 -8.35 8.15
C PRO A 156 2.56 -7.20 9.09
N LEU A 157 2.06 -5.99 8.78
CA LEU A 157 2.37 -4.76 9.49
C LEU A 157 1.24 -4.28 10.41
N ALA A 158 0.11 -5.01 10.46
CA ALA A 158 -1.04 -4.63 11.27
C ALA A 158 -0.64 -4.44 12.75
N GLY A 159 -1.10 -3.33 13.34
CA GLY A 159 -0.83 -2.97 14.73
C GLY A 159 0.60 -2.49 15.02
N LYS A 160 1.49 -2.42 14.02
CA LYS A 160 2.87 -1.95 14.21
C LYS A 160 2.94 -0.43 14.02
N PRO A 161 3.53 0.30 14.98
CA PRO A 161 3.87 1.70 14.76
C PRO A 161 4.97 1.83 13.69
N LYS A 162 5.10 3.01 13.09
CA LYS A 162 5.96 3.22 11.92
C LYS A 162 7.43 2.89 12.17
N GLU A 163 7.94 3.15 13.36
CA GLU A 163 9.31 2.80 13.73
C GLU A 163 9.54 1.28 13.74
N GLU A 164 8.58 0.47 14.21
CA GLU A 164 8.69 -0.98 14.14
C GLU A 164 8.67 -1.48 12.69
N VAL A 165 7.89 -0.84 11.82
CA VAL A 165 7.89 -1.15 10.38
C VAL A 165 9.26 -0.86 9.77
N VAL A 166 9.87 0.28 10.10
CA VAL A 166 11.22 0.62 9.62
C VAL A 166 12.26 -0.37 10.17
N ASP A 167 12.21 -0.72 11.44
CA ASP A 167 13.15 -1.68 12.06
C ASP A 167 13.03 -3.07 11.44
N MET A 168 11.79 -3.54 11.23
CA MET A 168 11.52 -4.78 10.50
C MET A 168 12.10 -4.71 9.08
N GLY A 169 11.91 -3.63 8.36
CA GLY A 169 12.43 -3.46 7.00
C GLY A 169 13.97 -3.46 6.98
N ARG A 170 14.63 -2.83 7.93
CA ARG A 170 16.09 -2.88 8.09
C ARG A 170 16.58 -4.31 8.30
N SER A 171 15.94 -5.05 9.18
CA SER A 171 16.30 -6.45 9.47
C SER A 171 16.09 -7.37 8.27
N LEU A 172 15.19 -7.01 7.36
CA LEU A 172 14.91 -7.71 6.10
C LEU A 172 15.81 -7.27 4.95
N GLY A 173 16.58 -6.19 5.10
CA GLY A 173 17.42 -5.62 4.05
C GLY A 173 16.63 -4.87 2.98
N VAL A 174 15.55 -4.19 3.35
CA VAL A 174 14.77 -3.35 2.44
C VAL A 174 15.61 -2.16 1.98
N PRO A 175 15.77 -1.94 0.66
CA PRO A 175 16.46 -0.76 0.13
C PRO A 175 15.55 0.48 0.21
N PHE A 176 15.49 1.10 1.37
CA PHE A 176 14.59 2.23 1.62
C PHE A 176 14.86 3.46 0.73
N GLU A 177 16.07 3.58 0.18
CA GLU A 177 16.42 4.60 -0.82
C GLU A 177 15.62 4.48 -2.13
N LEU A 178 15.06 3.30 -2.42
CA LEU A 178 14.22 3.04 -3.59
C LEU A 178 12.74 3.32 -3.34
N THR A 179 12.34 3.60 -2.09
CA THR A 179 10.94 3.84 -1.73
C THR A 179 10.55 5.30 -1.89
N TRP A 180 9.29 5.55 -2.23
CA TRP A 180 8.74 6.91 -2.34
C TRP A 180 7.60 7.11 -1.35
N SER A 181 7.73 8.12 -0.48
CA SER A 181 6.71 8.45 0.54
C SER A 181 6.07 9.82 0.31
N CYS A 182 6.68 10.69 -0.50
CA CYS A 182 6.19 12.04 -0.72
C CYS A 182 4.90 12.05 -1.54
N TYR A 183 3.93 12.90 -1.16
CA TYR A 183 2.70 13.10 -1.90
C TYR A 183 2.88 13.78 -3.26
N PHE A 184 4.03 14.44 -3.47
CA PHE A 184 4.30 15.21 -4.69
C PHE A 184 5.25 14.47 -5.61
N ASP A 185 5.04 14.62 -6.92
CA ASP A 185 5.96 14.13 -7.94
C ASP A 185 7.17 15.07 -8.06
N ARG A 186 8.28 14.67 -7.49
CA ARG A 186 9.51 15.47 -7.38
C ARG A 186 10.75 14.59 -7.57
N THR A 187 11.93 15.21 -7.62
CA THR A 187 13.22 14.51 -7.65
C THR A 187 13.70 14.10 -6.26
N MET A 188 13.26 14.82 -5.21
CA MET A 188 13.55 14.54 -3.80
C MET A 188 12.25 14.61 -2.98
N HIS A 189 12.23 14.00 -1.83
CA HIS A 189 11.12 14.11 -0.89
C HIS A 189 10.98 15.55 -0.40
N CYS A 190 9.76 16.09 -0.30
CA CYS A 190 9.57 17.50 0.12
C CYS A 190 9.91 17.75 1.60
N GLY A 191 10.01 16.72 2.42
CA GLY A 191 10.35 16.81 3.84
C GLY A 191 9.27 17.40 4.75
N ARG A 192 8.11 17.86 4.21
CA ARG A 192 7.10 18.65 4.94
C ARG A 192 5.65 18.12 4.81
N CYS A 193 5.34 17.29 3.83
CA CYS A 193 4.02 16.66 3.78
C CYS A 193 3.86 15.62 4.91
N PRO A 194 2.63 15.28 5.31
CA PRO A 194 2.38 14.34 6.42
C PRO A 194 3.19 13.04 6.31
N SER A 195 3.22 12.42 5.15
CA SER A 195 3.94 11.16 4.93
C SER A 195 5.48 11.32 5.02
N CYS A 196 6.03 12.45 4.56
CA CYS A 196 7.46 12.76 4.76
C CYS A 196 7.80 12.97 6.24
N LEU A 197 6.93 13.68 6.98
CA LEU A 197 7.13 13.94 8.41
C LEU A 197 7.06 12.65 9.22
N GLU A 198 6.08 11.79 8.94
CA GLU A 198 5.93 10.47 9.56
C GLU A 198 7.18 9.59 9.30
N ARG A 199 7.62 9.50 8.04
CA ARG A 199 8.82 8.77 7.67
C ARG A 199 10.06 9.27 8.43
N ARG A 200 10.32 10.57 8.41
CA ARG A 200 11.45 11.19 9.13
C ARG A 200 11.38 10.93 10.64
N ALA A 201 10.19 11.00 11.22
CA ALA A 201 9.99 10.69 12.64
C ALA A 201 10.35 9.24 12.96
N ALA A 202 9.91 8.28 12.15
CA ALA A 202 10.18 6.87 12.36
C ALA A 202 11.69 6.56 12.34
N PHE A 203 12.43 7.06 11.34
CA PHE A 203 13.90 6.89 11.29
C PHE A 203 14.60 7.56 12.45
N ARG A 204 14.20 8.79 12.80
CA ARG A 204 14.75 9.53 13.95
C ARG A 204 14.49 8.81 15.27
N ASN A 205 13.28 8.28 15.49
CA ASN A 205 12.92 7.56 16.73
C ASN A 205 13.76 6.30 16.91
N LEU A 206 14.18 5.67 15.81
CA LEU A 206 15.12 4.54 15.84
C LEU A 206 16.59 4.97 15.99
N GLY A 207 16.91 6.26 15.93
CA GLY A 207 18.28 6.74 15.96
C GLY A 207 19.11 6.36 14.72
N VAL A 208 18.47 6.17 13.57
CA VAL A 208 19.14 5.77 12.33
C VAL A 208 18.89 6.80 11.22
N PRO A 209 19.85 7.01 10.30
CA PRO A 209 19.66 7.92 9.18
C PRO A 209 18.61 7.37 8.20
N ASP A 210 17.74 8.24 7.69
CA ASP A 210 16.91 7.93 6.54
C ASP A 210 17.77 8.04 5.27
N PRO A 211 17.81 7.00 4.41
CA PRO A 211 18.66 6.99 3.23
C PRO A 211 18.17 7.87 2.08
N VAL A 212 16.99 8.48 2.17
CA VAL A 212 16.49 9.38 1.11
C VAL A 212 16.88 10.83 1.35
N ALA A 213 17.02 11.59 0.26
CA ALA A 213 17.23 13.04 0.32
C ALA A 213 15.90 13.79 0.46
N TYR A 214 15.96 14.89 1.20
CA TYR A 214 14.85 15.82 1.39
C TYR A 214 15.20 17.21 0.84
N GLU A 215 14.19 17.91 0.32
CA GLU A 215 14.35 19.34 -0.01
C GLU A 215 14.71 20.13 1.26
N ALA A 216 15.52 21.20 1.09
CA ALA A 216 15.95 22.10 2.17
C ALA A 216 14.78 22.96 2.69
#